data_a63913fc07c3ae47aa38a0996e7d50a6
#
_entry.id   a63913fc07c3ae47aa38a0996e7d50a6
#
_cell.length_a   1.000
_cell.length_b   1.000
_cell.length_c   1.000
_cell.angle_alpha   90.00
_cell.angle_beta   90.00
_cell.angle_gamma   90.00
#
_symmetry.space_group_name_H-M   'P 1'
#
loop_
_entity.id
_entity.type
_entity.pdbx_description
1 polymer ?
#
loop_
_entity_poly.entity_id
_entity_poly.type
_entity_poly.pdbx_seq_one_letter_code
_entity_poly.pdbx_strand_id
1 'polypeptide(L)'
;MNIFMAAVYSNSYMHGMNRYAKLNDRERDIVEHLPHILESWHYVGKQSFVDHMRANNAKIFLDSGAFSAHTLGVTLKVEDYCEYICQNWDIIRCDDGNMMASVLDGIGDAQKTYENQLAMEAYFKAKGWNVRPLPCFHFEEDSRYLDYYVANYDYI
;
A
#
# COMPACT_ATOMS: atom_id res chain seq x y z
N MET A 1 -13.02 0.76 14.42
CA MET A 1 -12.85 0.22 13.05
C MET A 1 -12.37 1.36 12.17
N ASN A 2 -11.25 1.18 11.47
CA ASN A 2 -10.74 2.16 10.52
C ASN A 2 -11.23 1.77 9.13
N ILE A 3 -11.77 2.73 8.37
CA ILE A 3 -12.19 2.53 6.98
C ILE A 3 -11.22 3.30 6.09
N PHE A 4 -10.58 2.60 5.16
CA PHE A 4 -9.69 3.21 4.19
C PHE A 4 -10.43 3.43 2.88
N MET A 5 -10.36 4.65 2.36
CA MET A 5 -10.95 5.00 1.07
C MET A 5 -9.90 4.86 -0.03
N ALA A 6 -10.18 3.98 -0.98
CA ALA A 6 -9.25 3.70 -2.08
C ALA A 6 -9.38 4.72 -3.22
N ALA A 7 -8.27 4.99 -3.90
CA ALA A 7 -8.18 5.75 -5.15
C ALA A 7 -8.75 7.18 -5.11
N VAL A 8 -8.79 7.81 -3.94
CA VAL A 8 -9.37 9.15 -3.78
C VAL A 8 -8.49 10.21 -4.41
N TYR A 9 -7.17 10.13 -4.20
CA TYR A 9 -6.21 11.11 -4.70
C TYR A 9 -5.69 10.81 -6.10
N SER A 10 -5.51 9.53 -6.46
CA SER A 10 -4.94 9.15 -7.75
C SER A 10 -5.72 9.67 -8.95
N ASN A 11 -7.04 9.63 -8.88
CA ASN A 11 -7.91 10.07 -9.98
C ASN A 11 -8.25 11.56 -9.97
N SER A 12 -8.26 12.20 -8.81
CA SER A 12 -8.72 13.59 -8.68
C SER A 12 -7.61 14.60 -8.93
N TYR A 13 -6.40 14.28 -8.50
CA TYR A 13 -5.28 15.20 -8.51
C TYR A 13 -4.23 14.87 -9.56
N MET A 14 -3.97 13.57 -9.78
CA MET A 14 -2.80 13.15 -10.53
C MET A 14 -3.04 13.03 -12.03
N HIS A 15 -4.27 12.84 -12.47
CA HIS A 15 -4.58 12.60 -13.89
C HIS A 15 -5.40 13.71 -14.56
N GLY A 16 -5.57 14.86 -13.92
CA GLY A 16 -6.34 15.97 -14.48
C GLY A 16 -7.82 15.65 -14.71
N MET A 17 -8.27 14.47 -14.30
CA MET A 17 -9.68 14.14 -14.33
C MET A 17 -10.36 14.87 -13.17
N ASN A 18 -10.99 15.98 -13.49
CA ASN A 18 -11.57 16.91 -12.52
C ASN A 18 -12.84 16.32 -11.83
N ARG A 19 -12.68 15.12 -11.22
CA ARG A 19 -13.73 14.51 -10.41
C ARG A 19 -14.00 15.32 -9.16
N TYR A 20 -12.96 15.90 -8.58
CA TYR A 20 -13.07 16.77 -7.40
C TYR A 20 -13.98 17.97 -7.65
N ALA A 21 -13.91 18.60 -8.82
CA ALA A 21 -14.81 19.70 -9.17
C ALA A 21 -16.29 19.30 -9.30
N LYS A 22 -16.57 18.01 -9.45
CA LYS A 22 -17.94 17.45 -9.52
C LYS A 22 -18.50 17.08 -8.16
N LEU A 23 -17.69 17.07 -7.12
CA LEU A 23 -18.11 16.78 -5.77
C LEU A 23 -18.92 17.96 -5.21
N ASN A 24 -19.97 17.65 -4.45
CA ASN A 24 -20.65 18.65 -3.64
C ASN A 24 -19.80 19.04 -2.42
N ASP A 25 -20.20 20.07 -1.70
CA ASP A 25 -19.39 20.61 -0.59
C ASP A 25 -19.14 19.58 0.53
N ARG A 26 -20.13 18.73 0.84
CA ARG A 26 -19.99 17.67 1.84
C ARG A 26 -19.02 16.58 1.39
N GLU A 27 -19.06 16.19 0.12
CA GLU A 27 -18.14 15.23 -0.46
C GLU A 27 -16.73 15.78 -0.50
N ARG A 28 -16.55 17.06 -0.83
CA ARG A 28 -15.24 17.73 -0.76
C ARG A 28 -14.69 17.74 0.66
N ASP A 29 -15.50 18.12 1.63
CA ASP A 29 -15.11 18.13 3.04
C ASP A 29 -14.63 16.74 3.51
N ILE A 30 -15.36 15.68 3.12
CA ILE A 30 -14.96 14.30 3.41
C ILE A 30 -13.61 13.97 2.77
N VAL A 31 -13.41 14.29 1.49
CA VAL A 31 -12.18 13.99 0.75
C VAL A 31 -10.99 14.79 1.30
N GLU A 32 -11.19 16.04 1.69
CA GLU A 32 -10.15 16.91 2.23
C GLU A 32 -9.71 16.52 3.64
N HIS A 33 -10.62 15.94 4.42
CA HIS A 33 -10.38 15.56 5.82
C HIS A 33 -10.33 14.05 6.06
N LEU A 34 -10.19 13.25 5.01
CA LEU A 34 -10.10 11.80 5.13
C LEU A 34 -8.86 11.39 5.93
N PRO A 35 -9.05 10.79 7.12
CA PRO A 35 -7.91 10.34 7.93
C PRO A 35 -7.26 9.06 7.39
N HIS A 36 -7.98 8.32 6.52
CA HIS A 36 -7.58 6.99 6.07
C HIS A 36 -7.75 6.84 4.55
N ILE A 37 -6.63 6.80 3.85
CA ILE A 37 -6.56 6.68 2.40
C ILE A 37 -5.77 5.42 2.06
N LEU A 38 -6.27 4.65 1.09
CA LEU A 38 -5.56 3.51 0.50
C LEU A 38 -5.20 3.84 -0.95
N GLU A 39 -3.93 3.70 -1.29
CA GLU A 39 -3.43 3.95 -2.64
C GLU A 39 -2.45 2.86 -3.07
N SER A 40 -2.52 2.47 -4.33
CA SER A 40 -1.64 1.45 -4.91
C SER A 40 -0.36 2.05 -5.47
N TRP A 41 0.80 1.52 -5.08
CA TRP A 41 2.13 1.95 -5.55
C TRP A 41 2.22 2.02 -7.07
N HIS A 42 1.64 1.05 -7.78
CA HIS A 42 1.61 1.06 -9.25
C HIS A 42 1.09 2.38 -9.85
N TYR A 43 0.16 3.04 -9.17
CA TYR A 43 -0.42 4.31 -9.63
C TYR A 43 0.22 5.55 -9.02
N VAL A 44 0.68 5.45 -7.78
CA VAL A 44 1.12 6.62 -7.00
C VAL A 44 2.64 6.70 -6.82
N GLY A 45 3.40 5.84 -7.47
CA GLY A 45 4.87 5.84 -7.43
C GLY A 45 5.53 7.08 -8.06
N LYS A 46 4.78 8.19 -8.23
CA LYS A 46 5.24 9.43 -8.85
C LYS A 46 5.53 10.49 -7.78
N GLN A 47 6.62 11.23 -7.97
CA GLN A 47 7.04 12.29 -7.05
C GLN A 47 5.95 13.34 -6.80
N SER A 48 5.17 13.70 -7.82
CA SER A 48 4.08 14.68 -7.68
C SER A 48 2.98 14.24 -6.72
N PHE A 49 2.70 12.93 -6.61
CA PHE A 49 1.78 12.40 -5.61
C PHE A 49 2.39 12.50 -4.21
N VAL A 50 3.64 12.10 -4.06
CA VAL A 50 4.37 12.17 -2.79
C VAL A 50 4.41 13.60 -2.27
N ASP A 51 4.74 14.56 -3.13
CA ASP A 51 4.77 15.99 -2.79
C ASP A 51 3.39 16.50 -2.35
N HIS A 52 2.34 16.03 -3.01
CA HIS A 52 0.96 16.36 -2.63
C HIS A 52 0.62 15.80 -1.24
N MET A 53 0.96 14.55 -0.94
CA MET A 53 0.75 13.96 0.39
C MET A 53 1.50 14.74 1.47
N ARG A 54 2.75 15.08 1.23
CA ARG A 54 3.56 15.90 2.16
C ARG A 54 2.96 17.28 2.40
N ALA A 55 2.56 17.96 1.33
CA ALA A 55 1.96 19.30 1.42
C ALA A 55 0.67 19.32 2.24
N ASN A 56 -0.07 18.22 2.25
CA ASN A 56 -1.34 18.09 3.00
C ASN A 56 -1.17 17.35 4.33
N ASN A 57 0.06 17.00 4.73
CA ASN A 57 0.34 16.19 5.92
C ASN A 57 -0.49 14.89 5.97
N ALA A 58 -0.75 14.30 4.81
CA ALA A 58 -1.57 13.12 4.64
C ALA A 58 -0.71 11.84 4.69
N LYS A 59 -1.29 10.78 5.22
CA LYS A 59 -0.65 9.45 5.28
C LYS A 59 -1.55 8.41 4.65
N ILE A 60 -0.93 7.42 4.00
CA ILE A 60 -1.63 6.39 3.25
C ILE A 60 -1.41 5.00 3.83
N PHE A 61 -2.37 4.12 3.63
CA PHE A 61 -2.15 2.69 3.53
C PHE A 61 -1.68 2.42 2.10
N LEU A 62 -0.48 1.91 1.95
CA LEU A 62 0.11 1.62 0.65
C LEU A 62 -0.17 0.17 0.24
N ASP A 63 -1.00 0.00 -0.77
CA ASP A 63 -1.15 -1.27 -1.49
C ASP A 63 -0.05 -1.41 -2.54
N SER A 64 0.42 -2.64 -2.79
CA SER A 64 1.48 -2.90 -3.77
C SER A 64 1.07 -2.60 -5.21
N GLY A 65 -0.22 -2.73 -5.53
CA GLY A 65 -0.74 -2.62 -6.89
C GLY A 65 -0.40 -3.82 -7.78
N ALA A 66 -0.01 -4.94 -7.18
CA ALA A 66 0.42 -6.15 -7.92
C ALA A 66 -0.66 -6.65 -8.89
N PHE A 67 -1.93 -6.65 -8.48
CA PHE A 67 -3.03 -7.07 -9.36
C PHE A 67 -3.14 -6.18 -10.60
N SER A 68 -3.08 -4.87 -10.44
CA SER A 68 -3.13 -3.93 -11.57
C SER A 68 -1.93 -4.09 -12.50
N ALA A 69 -0.74 -4.21 -11.92
CA ALA A 69 0.49 -4.44 -12.68
C ALA A 69 0.43 -5.77 -13.47
N HIS A 70 -0.01 -6.84 -12.82
CA HIS A 70 -0.18 -8.16 -13.45
C HIS A 70 -1.14 -8.08 -14.64
N THR A 71 -2.31 -7.44 -14.47
CA THR A 71 -3.31 -7.27 -15.53
C THR A 71 -2.77 -6.49 -16.73
N LEU A 72 -1.87 -5.53 -16.50
CA LEU A 72 -1.25 -4.70 -17.52
C LEU A 72 0.06 -5.28 -18.07
N GLY A 73 0.46 -6.49 -17.63
CA GLY A 73 1.71 -7.12 -18.03
C GLY A 73 2.97 -6.43 -17.54
N VAL A 74 2.87 -5.67 -16.45
CA VAL A 74 4.00 -4.97 -15.82
C VAL A 74 4.57 -5.85 -14.70
N THR A 75 5.87 -6.02 -14.68
CA THR A 75 6.56 -6.72 -13.58
C THR A 75 7.03 -5.71 -12.54
N LEU A 76 6.58 -5.91 -11.31
CA LEU A 76 7.04 -5.15 -10.13
C LEU A 76 8.16 -5.93 -9.45
N LYS A 77 9.14 -5.21 -8.88
CA LYS A 77 10.24 -5.80 -8.13
C LYS A 77 10.11 -5.46 -6.65
N VAL A 78 10.42 -6.43 -5.81
CA VAL A 78 10.40 -6.26 -4.34
C VAL A 78 11.33 -5.16 -3.91
N GLU A 79 12.54 -5.09 -4.47
CA GLU A 79 13.56 -4.12 -4.12
C GLU A 79 13.10 -2.69 -4.43
N ASP A 80 12.51 -2.47 -5.61
CA ASP A 80 12.01 -1.15 -6.03
C ASP A 80 10.86 -0.68 -5.14
N TYR A 81 9.98 -1.61 -4.74
CA TYR A 81 8.88 -1.33 -3.84
C TYR A 81 9.36 -1.01 -2.42
N CYS A 82 10.29 -1.79 -1.90
CA CYS A 82 10.91 -1.53 -0.60
C CYS A 82 11.66 -0.21 -0.57
N GLU A 83 12.38 0.12 -1.64
CA GLU A 83 13.11 1.39 -1.74
C GLU A 83 12.13 2.58 -1.76
N TYR A 84 11.03 2.47 -2.51
CA TYR A 84 9.96 3.48 -2.49
C TYR A 84 9.41 3.69 -1.07
N ILE A 85 9.13 2.61 -0.34
CA ILE A 85 8.67 2.66 1.05
C ILE A 85 9.69 3.40 1.93
N CYS A 86 10.98 3.05 1.81
CA CYS A 86 12.04 3.70 2.59
C CYS A 86 12.16 5.19 2.31
N GLN A 87 12.09 5.59 1.04
CA GLN A 87 12.23 6.99 0.62
C GLN A 87 11.01 7.84 1.01
N ASN A 88 9.85 7.22 1.18
CA ASN A 88 8.58 7.91 1.40
C ASN A 88 7.89 7.48 2.69
N TRP A 89 8.69 7.04 3.68
CA TRP A 89 8.17 6.57 4.97
C TRP A 89 7.27 7.59 5.68
N ASP A 90 7.59 8.87 5.51
CA ASP A 90 6.87 9.97 6.11
C ASP A 90 5.40 10.10 5.68
N ILE A 91 5.06 9.58 4.49
CA ILE A 91 3.68 9.53 3.99
C ILE A 91 2.99 8.17 4.17
N ILE A 92 3.70 7.16 4.65
CA ILE A 92 3.11 5.84 4.92
C ILE A 92 2.63 5.80 6.36
N ARG A 93 1.40 5.34 6.54
CA ARG A 93 0.81 5.22 7.88
C ARG A 93 1.48 4.09 8.65
N CYS A 94 1.66 4.33 9.95
CA CYS A 94 2.11 3.32 10.89
C CYS A 94 1.15 3.34 12.09
N ASP A 95 0.50 2.23 12.35
CA ASP A 95 -0.43 2.07 13.47
C ASP A 95 0.12 1.01 14.43
N ASP A 96 0.28 1.39 15.71
CA ASP A 96 0.77 0.50 16.77
C ASP A 96 2.08 -0.23 16.43
N GLY A 97 2.98 0.42 15.68
CA GLY A 97 4.23 -0.16 15.21
C GLY A 97 4.12 -1.01 13.95
N ASN A 98 2.92 -1.21 13.44
CA ASN A 98 2.69 -1.92 12.17
C ASN A 98 2.71 -0.96 10.99
N MET A 99 3.54 -1.26 10.02
CA MET A 99 3.59 -0.53 8.77
C MET A 99 2.34 -0.83 7.93
N MET A 100 1.61 0.20 7.55
CA MET A 100 0.45 0.08 6.67
C MET A 100 0.90 0.07 5.19
N ALA A 101 1.71 -0.92 4.83
CA ALA A 101 2.06 -1.25 3.46
C ALA A 101 1.91 -2.76 3.26
N SER A 102 1.15 -3.17 2.26
CA SER A 102 0.95 -4.59 1.97
C SER A 102 2.22 -5.23 1.40
N VAL A 103 2.33 -6.55 1.53
CA VAL A 103 3.31 -7.33 0.79
C VAL A 103 3.14 -7.10 -0.72
N LEU A 104 4.19 -7.29 -1.49
CA LEU A 104 4.08 -7.38 -2.95
C LEU A 104 3.55 -8.78 -3.34
N ASP A 105 2.27 -8.84 -3.69
CA ASP A 105 1.60 -10.11 -3.97
C ASP A 105 2.17 -10.82 -5.21
N GLY A 106 2.29 -12.14 -5.11
CA GLY A 106 2.41 -13.04 -6.25
C GLY A 106 1.02 -13.46 -6.71
N ILE A 107 0.45 -12.74 -7.67
CA ILE A 107 -0.95 -12.95 -8.09
C ILE A 107 -1.16 -14.39 -8.58
N GLY A 108 -2.03 -15.14 -7.89
CA GLY A 108 -2.28 -16.55 -8.13
C GLY A 108 -1.16 -17.49 -7.69
N ASP A 109 -0.19 -17.01 -6.91
CA ASP A 109 0.95 -17.77 -6.42
C ASP A 109 1.25 -17.43 -4.94
N ALA A 110 0.62 -18.17 -4.03
CA ALA A 110 0.77 -18.00 -2.58
C ALA A 110 2.23 -18.21 -2.12
N GLN A 111 2.96 -19.12 -2.75
CA GLN A 111 4.37 -19.33 -2.45
C GLN A 111 5.18 -18.07 -2.77
N LYS A 112 4.91 -17.45 -3.90
CA LYS A 112 5.58 -16.20 -4.30
C LYS A 112 5.24 -15.04 -3.37
N THR A 113 3.97 -14.92 -2.95
CA THR A 113 3.54 -13.92 -1.95
C THR A 113 4.32 -14.11 -0.64
N TYR A 114 4.42 -15.35 -0.16
CA TYR A 114 5.19 -15.68 1.04
C TYR A 114 6.70 -15.37 0.90
N GLU A 115 7.31 -15.73 -0.23
CA GLU A 115 8.71 -15.41 -0.51
C GLU A 115 8.95 -13.90 -0.54
N ASN A 116 8.05 -13.15 -1.15
CA ASN A 116 8.12 -11.69 -1.19
C ASN A 116 7.98 -11.10 0.22
N GLN A 117 7.11 -11.65 1.08
CA GLN A 117 6.98 -11.23 2.47
C GLN A 117 8.33 -11.33 3.20
N LEU A 118 8.98 -12.49 3.11
CA LEU A 118 10.29 -12.71 3.75
C LEU A 118 11.38 -11.83 3.16
N ALA A 119 11.37 -11.62 1.84
CA ALA A 119 12.32 -10.75 1.16
C ALA A 119 12.18 -9.28 1.61
N MET A 120 10.95 -8.77 1.72
CA MET A 120 10.67 -7.42 2.22
C MET A 120 11.12 -7.24 3.66
N GLU A 121 10.81 -8.22 4.54
CA GLU A 121 11.27 -8.18 5.94
C GLU A 121 12.81 -8.17 6.05
N ALA A 122 13.47 -9.03 5.27
CA ALA A 122 14.93 -9.06 5.21
C ALA A 122 15.51 -7.73 4.72
N TYR A 123 14.88 -7.11 3.72
CA TYR A 123 15.29 -5.80 3.20
C TYR A 123 15.21 -4.71 4.28
N PHE A 124 14.07 -4.58 4.98
CA PHE A 124 13.90 -3.59 6.03
C PHE A 124 14.84 -3.84 7.21
N LYS A 125 15.01 -5.09 7.61
CA LYS A 125 15.96 -5.48 8.66
C LYS A 125 17.41 -5.10 8.30
N ALA A 126 17.83 -5.30 7.05
CA ALA A 126 19.15 -4.90 6.58
C ALA A 126 19.35 -3.37 6.60
N LYS A 127 18.29 -2.57 6.49
CA LYS A 127 18.30 -1.12 6.67
C LYS A 127 18.23 -0.68 8.15
N GLY A 128 18.19 -1.61 9.09
CA GLY A 128 18.06 -1.32 10.52
C GLY A 128 16.63 -1.00 10.97
N TRP A 129 15.62 -1.31 10.15
CA TRP A 129 14.23 -1.06 10.45
C TRP A 129 13.58 -2.30 11.05
N ASN A 130 12.91 -2.14 12.18
CA ASN A 130 12.15 -3.21 12.82
C ASN A 130 10.65 -3.07 12.47
N VAL A 131 10.36 -3.15 11.17
CA VAL A 131 9.00 -3.07 10.63
C VAL A 131 8.74 -4.24 9.71
N ARG A 132 7.49 -4.62 9.57
CA ARG A 132 7.04 -5.73 8.74
C ARG A 132 5.92 -5.25 7.84
N PRO A 133 5.92 -5.62 6.54
CA PRO A 133 4.78 -5.37 5.66
C PRO A 133 3.59 -6.20 6.12
N LEU A 134 2.38 -5.74 5.80
CA LEU A 134 1.17 -6.50 6.07
C LEU A 134 1.11 -7.71 5.13
N PRO A 135 1.00 -8.94 5.67
CA PRO A 135 0.83 -10.11 4.84
C PRO A 135 -0.54 -10.12 4.19
N CYS A 136 -0.64 -10.74 3.02
CA CYS A 136 -1.87 -10.96 2.30
C CYS A 136 -2.13 -12.46 2.14
N PHE A 137 -3.40 -12.85 2.31
CA PHE A 137 -3.87 -14.20 2.03
C PHE A 137 -5.10 -14.10 1.12
N HIS A 138 -5.12 -14.87 0.03
CA HIS A 138 -6.20 -14.83 -0.93
C HIS A 138 -7.10 -16.06 -0.81
N PHE A 139 -8.34 -15.90 -1.23
CA PHE A 139 -9.31 -16.98 -1.28
C PHE A 139 -8.79 -18.15 -2.15
N GLU A 140 -9.03 -19.39 -1.70
CA GLU A 140 -8.57 -20.64 -2.33
C GLU A 140 -7.05 -20.92 -2.28
N GLU A 141 -6.25 -20.11 -1.62
CA GLU A 141 -4.85 -20.43 -1.36
C GLU A 141 -4.70 -21.57 -0.32
N ASP A 142 -3.55 -22.23 -0.30
CA ASP A 142 -3.22 -23.26 0.67
C ASP A 142 -3.26 -22.69 2.10
N SER A 143 -4.12 -23.25 2.95
CA SER A 143 -4.36 -22.78 4.32
C SER A 143 -3.12 -22.74 5.20
N ARG A 144 -2.05 -23.52 4.87
CA ARG A 144 -0.78 -23.47 5.62
C ARG A 144 -0.17 -22.06 5.66
N TYR A 145 -0.39 -21.24 4.62
CA TYR A 145 0.08 -19.84 4.62
C TYR A 145 -0.75 -18.98 5.56
N LEU A 146 -2.08 -19.17 5.60
CA LEU A 146 -2.94 -18.51 6.57
C LEU A 146 -2.53 -18.87 7.99
N ASP A 147 -2.35 -20.17 8.28
CA ASP A 147 -1.91 -20.65 9.60
C ASP A 147 -0.57 -20.01 10.00
N TYR A 148 0.36 -19.90 9.06
CA TYR A 148 1.63 -19.23 9.29
C TYR A 148 1.44 -17.73 9.60
N TYR A 149 0.63 -17.01 8.82
CA TYR A 149 0.41 -15.59 9.04
C TYR A 149 -0.30 -15.33 10.38
N VAL A 150 -1.36 -16.06 10.68
CA VAL A 150 -2.09 -15.94 11.97
C VAL A 150 -1.16 -16.21 13.16
N ALA A 151 -0.23 -17.15 13.04
CA ALA A 151 0.70 -17.48 14.12
C ALA A 151 1.82 -16.45 14.31
N ASN A 152 2.13 -15.64 13.29
CA ASN A 152 3.33 -14.80 13.29
C ASN A 152 3.08 -13.30 13.12
N TYR A 153 1.84 -12.87 12.82
CA TYR A 153 1.49 -11.47 12.58
C TYR A 153 0.26 -11.08 13.38
N ASP A 154 0.25 -9.85 13.87
CA ASP A 154 -0.88 -9.27 14.62
C ASP A 154 -1.99 -8.77 13.68
N TYR A 155 -1.71 -8.64 12.39
CA TYR A 155 -2.60 -8.11 11.37
C TYR A 155 -2.40 -8.81 10.02
N ILE A 156 -3.50 -9.17 9.33
CA ILE A 156 -3.52 -9.80 8.01
C ILE A 156 -4.52 -9.08 7.12
#